data_37adec44834f3394316646362e941a4b
#
_entry.id   37adec44834f3394316646362e941a4b
#
_cell.length_a   1.000
_cell.length_b   1.000
_cell.length_c   1.000
_cell.angle_alpha   90.00
_cell.angle_beta   90.00
_cell.angle_gamma   90.00
#
_symmetry.space_group_name_H-M   'P 1'
#
loop_
_entity.id
_entity.type
_entity.pdbx_description
1 polymer ?
#
loop_
_entity_poly.entity_id
_entity_poly.type
_entity_poly.pdbx_seq_one_letter_code
_entity_poly.pdbx_strand_id
1 'polypeptide(L)'
;MSLNEVDASDENTDLRIRKTRRAIRAGFLAVCENKPYDKVTVTDICTASLVSRTTFYNHYVDKDAVLTEVVTLFIKQMTPAIKGLWLQDTRRSDPEKLRHDLANFYAQNGHELKTLLSLRRGAEGDLSAQIANMCRTVFDQWARGRIKESLLPLASDIYASVVLTFIERGASEALTNEELSLIGTLQSLIIEATAPNPHDAGVSGVEVTTKR
;
A
#
# COMPACT_ATOMS: atom_id res chain seq x y z
N MET A 1 -39.56 23.54 -11.40
CA MET A 1 -38.30 23.08 -10.81
C MET A 1 -37.57 22.27 -11.90
N SER A 2 -36.52 22.83 -12.45
CA SER A 2 -35.86 22.23 -13.62
C SER A 2 -34.85 21.14 -13.16
N LEU A 3 -34.70 20.10 -13.93
CA LEU A 3 -33.78 18.98 -13.70
C LEU A 3 -32.32 19.46 -13.48
N ASN A 4 -31.92 20.60 -13.99
CA ASN A 4 -30.59 21.21 -13.84
C ASN A 4 -30.35 21.82 -12.42
N GLU A 5 -31.36 22.18 -11.67
CA GLU A 5 -31.17 22.72 -10.31
C GLU A 5 -30.95 21.62 -9.28
N VAL A 6 -31.50 20.43 -9.50
CA VAL A 6 -31.29 19.25 -8.63
C VAL A 6 -29.89 18.74 -8.78
N ASP A 7 -29.36 18.67 -10.03
CA ASP A 7 -28.02 18.17 -10.33
C ASP A 7 -26.91 19.07 -9.74
N ALA A 8 -27.03 20.39 -9.86
CA ALA A 8 -26.08 21.35 -9.31
C ALA A 8 -26.06 21.40 -7.76
N SER A 9 -27.20 21.14 -7.11
CA SER A 9 -27.27 21.08 -5.64
C SER A 9 -26.60 19.81 -5.08
N ASP A 10 -26.78 18.69 -5.74
CA ASP A 10 -26.18 17.41 -5.36
C ASP A 10 -24.65 17.43 -5.56
N GLU A 11 -24.19 17.98 -6.67
CA GLU A 11 -22.74 18.12 -6.95
C GLU A 11 -22.04 19.05 -5.95
N ASN A 12 -22.69 20.16 -5.57
CA ASN A 12 -22.15 21.09 -4.56
C ASN A 12 -22.15 20.47 -3.15
N THR A 13 -23.16 19.66 -2.83
CA THR A 13 -23.26 18.93 -1.56
C THR A 13 -22.13 17.89 -1.47
N ASP A 14 -21.90 17.13 -2.53
CA ASP A 14 -20.81 16.14 -2.60
C ASP A 14 -19.42 16.80 -2.49
N LEU A 15 -19.21 17.93 -3.13
CA LEU A 15 -17.98 18.73 -3.01
C LEU A 15 -17.75 19.22 -1.57
N ARG A 16 -18.79 19.66 -0.88
CA ARG A 16 -18.72 20.11 0.52
C ARG A 16 -18.36 18.95 1.45
N ILE A 17 -18.99 17.79 1.27
CA ILE A 17 -18.72 16.57 2.02
C ILE A 17 -17.24 16.17 1.83
N ARG A 18 -16.77 16.11 0.59
CA ARG A 18 -15.37 15.76 0.27
C ARG A 18 -14.36 16.73 0.87
N LYS A 19 -14.62 18.03 0.83
CA LYS A 19 -13.77 19.06 1.46
C LYS A 19 -13.71 18.89 2.97
N THR A 20 -14.85 18.66 3.62
CA THR A 20 -14.91 18.44 5.07
C THR A 20 -14.16 17.17 5.48
N ARG A 21 -14.38 16.04 4.81
CA ARG A 21 -13.65 14.80 5.08
C ARG A 21 -12.14 14.98 4.89
N ARG A 22 -11.72 15.70 3.85
CA ARG A 22 -10.30 16.02 3.62
C ARG A 22 -9.72 16.85 4.77
N ALA A 23 -10.44 17.86 5.25
CA ALA A 23 -9.99 18.68 6.38
C ALA A 23 -9.85 17.85 7.66
N ILE A 24 -10.82 16.96 7.96
CA ILE A 24 -10.77 16.07 9.13
C ILE A 24 -9.56 15.12 9.05
N ARG A 25 -9.31 14.51 7.90
CA ARG A 25 -8.14 13.62 7.72
C ARG A 25 -6.82 14.36 7.87
N ALA A 26 -6.71 15.57 7.29
CA ALA A 26 -5.51 16.39 7.45
C ALA A 26 -5.29 16.80 8.90
N GLY A 27 -6.34 17.23 9.62
CA GLY A 27 -6.27 17.54 11.05
C GLY A 27 -5.90 16.32 11.90
N PHE A 28 -6.44 15.14 11.58
CA PHE A 28 -6.07 13.88 12.24
C PHE A 28 -4.57 13.58 12.09
N LEU A 29 -4.02 13.63 10.87
CA LEU A 29 -2.60 13.40 10.62
C LEU A 29 -1.72 14.40 11.37
N ALA A 30 -2.03 15.69 11.32
CA ALA A 30 -1.30 16.73 12.02
C ALA A 30 -1.26 16.53 13.55
N VAL A 31 -2.36 16.01 14.13
CA VAL A 31 -2.37 15.65 15.56
C VAL A 31 -1.49 14.43 15.82
N CYS A 32 -1.55 13.40 14.97
CA CYS A 32 -0.78 12.16 15.12
C CYS A 32 0.74 12.36 14.99
N GLU A 33 1.20 13.40 14.30
CA GLU A 33 2.64 13.74 14.24
C GLU A 33 3.24 14.11 15.61
N ASN A 34 2.41 14.67 16.49
CA ASN A 34 2.86 15.25 17.75
C ASN A 34 2.29 14.53 18.99
N LYS A 35 1.41 13.56 18.80
CA LYS A 35 0.68 12.92 19.89
C LYS A 35 0.50 11.42 19.63
N PRO A 36 0.86 10.54 20.58
CA PRO A 36 0.61 9.10 20.45
C PRO A 36 -0.86 8.82 20.16
N TYR A 37 -1.14 7.86 19.28
CA TYR A 37 -2.49 7.58 18.81
C TYR A 37 -3.51 7.28 19.93
N ASP A 38 -3.10 6.57 20.97
CA ASP A 38 -3.93 6.27 22.15
C ASP A 38 -4.40 7.52 22.87
N LYS A 39 -3.61 8.60 22.82
CA LYS A 39 -3.89 9.91 23.44
C LYS A 39 -4.64 10.88 22.52
N VAL A 40 -4.76 10.58 21.22
CA VAL A 40 -5.52 11.42 20.29
C VAL A 40 -7.00 11.35 20.60
N THR A 41 -7.65 12.52 20.69
CA THR A 41 -9.10 12.65 20.92
C THR A 41 -9.80 13.26 19.73
N VAL A 42 -11.13 13.03 19.62
CA VAL A 42 -11.95 13.71 18.60
C VAL A 42 -11.88 15.24 18.74
N THR A 43 -11.73 15.74 19.97
CA THR A 43 -11.59 17.18 20.21
C THR A 43 -10.30 17.73 19.60
N ASP A 44 -9.18 17.02 19.74
CA ASP A 44 -7.92 17.42 19.11
C ASP A 44 -8.07 17.50 17.59
N ILE A 45 -8.69 16.48 16.97
CA ILE A 45 -8.94 16.43 15.53
C ILE A 45 -9.84 17.59 15.08
N CYS A 46 -10.94 17.86 15.80
CA CYS A 46 -11.84 18.96 15.50
C CYS A 46 -11.12 20.31 15.54
N THR A 47 -10.28 20.52 16.55
CA THR A 47 -9.48 21.75 16.69
C THR A 47 -8.51 21.91 15.53
N ALA A 48 -7.76 20.85 15.19
CA ALA A 48 -6.78 20.88 14.12
C ALA A 48 -7.41 21.03 12.72
N SER A 49 -8.60 20.46 12.53
CA SER A 49 -9.34 20.52 11.25
C SER A 49 -10.26 21.72 11.10
N LEU A 50 -10.40 22.53 12.15
CA LEU A 50 -11.34 23.69 12.22
C LEU A 50 -12.80 23.30 11.94
N VAL A 51 -13.23 22.12 12.40
CA VAL A 51 -14.61 21.65 12.29
C VAL A 51 -15.27 21.52 13.67
N SER A 52 -16.59 21.65 13.74
CA SER A 52 -17.33 21.40 14.97
C SER A 52 -17.39 19.88 15.26
N ARG A 53 -17.59 19.50 16.53
CA ARG A 53 -17.83 18.10 16.91
C ARG A 53 -19.06 17.51 16.20
N THR A 54 -20.13 18.30 16.06
CA THR A 54 -21.31 17.88 15.31
C THR A 54 -20.95 17.57 13.85
N THR A 55 -20.18 18.46 13.22
CA THR A 55 -19.70 18.23 11.85
C THR A 55 -18.83 16.97 11.77
N PHE A 56 -17.94 16.74 12.74
CA PHE A 56 -17.14 15.52 12.80
C PHE A 56 -18.03 14.27 12.82
N TYR A 57 -18.97 14.18 13.76
CA TYR A 57 -19.84 13.02 13.93
C TYR A 57 -20.83 12.79 12.77
N ASN A 58 -21.10 13.81 11.95
CA ASN A 58 -21.83 13.64 10.69
C ASN A 58 -21.03 12.89 9.62
N HIS A 59 -19.69 12.77 9.78
CA HIS A 59 -18.79 12.14 8.80
C HIS A 59 -18.11 10.88 9.31
N TYR A 60 -17.83 10.78 10.62
CA TYR A 60 -17.11 9.68 11.24
C TYR A 60 -17.67 9.35 12.61
N VAL A 61 -17.81 8.09 12.91
CA VAL A 61 -18.28 7.63 14.22
C VAL A 61 -17.26 7.87 15.33
N ASP A 62 -15.96 7.77 15.01
CA ASP A 62 -14.85 7.95 15.93
C ASP A 62 -13.52 8.23 15.19
N LYS A 63 -12.41 8.34 15.92
CA LYS A 63 -11.07 8.53 15.35
C LYS A 63 -10.58 7.31 14.58
N ASP A 64 -11.07 6.11 14.94
CA ASP A 64 -10.67 4.87 14.29
C ASP A 64 -11.24 4.78 12.87
N ALA A 65 -12.46 5.30 12.66
CA ALA A 65 -13.05 5.44 11.32
C ALA A 65 -12.23 6.42 10.45
N VAL A 66 -11.71 7.51 11.03
CA VAL A 66 -10.81 8.43 10.31
C VAL A 66 -9.52 7.71 9.92
N LEU A 67 -8.86 7.02 10.85
CA LEU A 67 -7.64 6.27 10.57
C LEU A 67 -7.85 5.23 9.48
N THR A 68 -8.93 4.45 9.57
CA THR A 68 -9.27 3.42 8.57
C THR A 68 -9.38 4.02 7.16
N GLU A 69 -10.04 5.18 7.03
CA GLU A 69 -10.12 5.84 5.72
C GLU A 69 -8.78 6.39 5.25
N VAL A 70 -8.00 7.02 6.15
CA VAL A 70 -6.65 7.53 5.80
C VAL A 70 -5.78 6.40 5.29
N VAL A 71 -5.70 5.28 6.01
CA VAL A 71 -4.91 4.12 5.61
C VAL A 71 -5.40 3.54 4.28
N THR A 72 -6.72 3.40 4.10
CA THR A 72 -7.31 2.90 2.85
C THR A 72 -6.94 3.78 1.65
N LEU A 73 -7.03 5.10 1.80
CA LEU A 73 -6.68 6.04 0.74
C LEU A 73 -5.19 6.03 0.45
N PHE A 74 -4.36 5.94 1.49
CA PHE A 74 -2.92 5.85 1.35
C PHE A 74 -2.50 4.58 0.60
N ILE A 75 -3.04 3.41 0.98
CA ILE A 75 -2.81 2.13 0.26
C ILE A 75 -3.24 2.24 -1.20
N LYS A 76 -4.40 2.84 -1.47
CA LYS A 76 -4.89 3.04 -2.85
C LYS A 76 -3.92 3.91 -3.67
N GLN A 77 -3.37 4.95 -3.06
CA GLN A 77 -2.39 5.84 -3.70
C GLN A 77 -1.05 5.13 -3.93
N MET A 78 -0.59 4.31 -2.98
CA MET A 78 0.68 3.58 -3.07
C MET A 78 0.65 2.44 -4.08
N THR A 79 -0.49 1.79 -4.25
CA THR A 79 -0.59 0.55 -5.06
C THR A 79 -0.01 0.69 -6.48
N PRO A 80 -0.30 1.75 -7.27
CA PRO A 80 0.30 1.93 -8.59
C PRO A 80 1.83 2.12 -8.54
N ALA A 81 2.32 2.90 -7.56
CA ALA A 81 3.75 3.12 -7.39
C ALA A 81 4.47 1.80 -7.04
N ILE A 82 3.93 1.03 -6.11
CA ILE A 82 4.49 -0.28 -5.74
C ILE A 82 4.46 -1.25 -6.92
N LYS A 83 3.36 -1.32 -7.68
CA LYS A 83 3.32 -2.13 -8.90
C LYS A 83 4.40 -1.72 -9.91
N GLY A 84 4.59 -0.42 -10.10
CA GLY A 84 5.60 0.11 -11.01
C GLY A 84 7.03 -0.15 -10.56
N LEU A 85 7.32 -0.01 -9.26
CA LEU A 85 8.66 -0.13 -8.70
C LEU A 85 9.09 -1.58 -8.46
N TRP A 86 8.16 -2.45 -8.05
CA TRP A 86 8.49 -3.76 -7.47
C TRP A 86 8.19 -4.94 -8.37
N LEU A 87 7.35 -4.81 -9.40
CA LEU A 87 7.02 -5.89 -10.34
C LEU A 87 7.59 -5.67 -11.76
N GLN A 88 8.36 -4.63 -11.98
CA GLN A 88 9.11 -4.50 -13.23
C GLN A 88 10.17 -5.60 -13.30
N ASP A 89 10.44 -6.08 -14.50
CA ASP A 89 11.53 -7.04 -14.75
C ASP A 89 12.87 -6.39 -14.33
N THR A 90 13.31 -6.69 -13.11
CA THR A 90 14.51 -6.12 -12.49
C THR A 90 15.78 -6.38 -13.29
N ARG A 91 15.79 -7.39 -14.18
CA ARG A 91 16.90 -7.67 -15.09
C ARG A 91 17.07 -6.62 -16.19
N ARG A 92 16.01 -5.82 -16.44
CA ARG A 92 15.99 -4.76 -17.47
C ARG A 92 15.80 -3.36 -16.90
N SER A 93 15.62 -3.24 -15.58
CA SER A 93 15.41 -1.95 -14.95
C SER A 93 16.74 -1.20 -14.84
N ASP A 94 16.77 0.02 -15.35
CA ASP A 94 17.86 0.96 -15.12
C ASP A 94 17.93 1.27 -13.61
N PRO A 95 19.04 0.95 -12.91
CA PRO A 95 19.17 1.23 -11.47
C PRO A 95 19.01 2.72 -11.13
N GLU A 96 19.43 3.60 -12.03
CA GLU A 96 19.30 5.05 -11.84
C GLU A 96 17.84 5.50 -11.89
N LYS A 97 17.06 4.93 -12.81
CA LYS A 97 15.61 5.16 -12.89
C LYS A 97 14.91 4.68 -11.63
N LEU A 98 15.22 3.46 -11.16
CA LEU A 98 14.64 2.92 -9.93
C LEU A 98 14.94 3.82 -8.73
N ARG A 99 16.19 4.27 -8.59
CA ARG A 99 16.61 5.21 -7.54
C ARG A 99 15.82 6.51 -7.60
N HIS A 100 15.69 7.08 -8.80
CA HIS A 100 14.95 8.33 -9.01
C HIS A 100 13.46 8.18 -8.65
N ASP A 101 12.83 7.10 -9.09
CA ASP A 101 11.41 6.81 -8.84
C ASP A 101 11.15 6.59 -7.34
N LEU A 102 12.03 5.88 -6.64
CA LEU A 102 11.97 5.70 -5.19
C LEU A 102 12.19 7.02 -4.44
N ALA A 103 13.18 7.80 -4.83
CA ALA A 103 13.44 9.11 -4.23
C ALA A 103 12.22 10.04 -4.38
N ASN A 104 11.61 10.08 -5.54
CA ASN A 104 10.38 10.85 -5.77
C ASN A 104 9.21 10.35 -4.94
N PHE A 105 9.06 9.02 -4.83
CA PHE A 105 8.03 8.42 -4.00
C PHE A 105 8.17 8.83 -2.53
N TYR A 106 9.36 8.72 -1.94
CA TYR A 106 9.60 9.11 -0.54
C TYR A 106 9.54 10.62 -0.33
N ALA A 107 9.98 11.43 -1.30
CA ALA A 107 9.85 12.89 -1.23
C ALA A 107 8.38 13.34 -1.16
N GLN A 108 7.50 12.64 -1.86
CA GLN A 108 6.07 12.98 -1.90
C GLN A 108 5.26 12.38 -0.75
N ASN A 109 5.62 11.18 -0.27
CA ASN A 109 4.79 10.38 0.63
C ASN A 109 5.48 10.03 1.97
N GLY A 110 6.78 10.28 2.10
CA GLY A 110 7.59 9.78 3.23
C GLY A 110 7.11 10.30 4.58
N HIS A 111 6.68 11.55 4.66
CA HIS A 111 6.19 12.14 5.89
C HIS A 111 4.89 11.48 6.38
N GLU A 112 3.90 11.35 5.51
CA GLU A 112 2.63 10.67 5.81
C GLU A 112 2.88 9.18 6.11
N LEU A 113 3.71 8.52 5.32
CA LEU A 113 4.11 7.12 5.51
C LEU A 113 4.74 6.90 6.90
N LYS A 114 5.71 7.74 7.28
CA LYS A 114 6.36 7.68 8.59
C LYS A 114 5.36 7.85 9.73
N THR A 115 4.49 8.83 9.64
CA THR A 115 3.42 9.08 10.62
C THR A 115 2.53 7.85 10.74
N LEU A 116 1.99 7.33 9.64
CA LEU A 116 1.09 6.18 9.65
C LEU A 116 1.75 4.90 10.14
N LEU A 117 3.02 4.65 9.80
CA LEU A 117 3.79 3.49 10.31
C LEU A 117 4.02 3.57 11.83
N SER A 118 4.06 4.78 12.40
CA SER A 118 4.18 4.95 13.86
C SER A 118 2.88 4.67 14.62
N LEU A 119 1.73 4.68 13.95
CA LEU A 119 0.41 4.45 14.52
C LEU A 119 0.10 2.96 14.64
N ARG A 120 0.77 2.27 15.56
CA ARG A 120 0.55 0.83 15.77
C ARG A 120 -0.84 0.57 16.33
N ARG A 121 -1.63 -0.21 15.60
CA ARG A 121 -2.85 -0.88 16.05
C ARG A 121 -2.63 -2.38 15.97
N GLY A 122 -3.45 -3.16 16.70
CA GLY A 122 -3.47 -4.61 16.54
C GLY A 122 -3.68 -5.01 15.06
N ALA A 123 -3.23 -6.20 14.69
CA ALA A 123 -2.88 -6.69 13.34
C ALA A 123 -3.81 -6.32 12.16
N GLU A 124 -5.11 -6.09 12.35
CA GLU A 124 -6.04 -5.82 11.24
C GLU A 124 -6.11 -4.34 10.80
N GLY A 125 -5.67 -3.41 11.63
CA GLY A 125 -5.72 -1.96 11.32
C GLY A 125 -4.36 -1.30 11.10
N ASP A 126 -3.29 -2.07 11.16
CA ASP A 126 -1.91 -1.61 11.02
C ASP A 126 -1.56 -1.37 9.54
N LEU A 127 -0.98 -0.21 9.23
CA LEU A 127 -0.53 0.10 7.88
C LEU A 127 0.48 -0.94 7.37
N SER A 128 1.42 -1.40 8.22
CA SER A 128 2.39 -2.44 7.85
C SER A 128 1.70 -3.73 7.41
N ALA A 129 0.67 -4.18 8.15
CA ALA A 129 -0.11 -5.37 7.80
C ALA A 129 -0.86 -5.19 6.47
N GLN A 130 -1.44 -4.01 6.23
CA GLN A 130 -2.14 -3.71 4.99
C GLN A 130 -1.18 -3.60 3.80
N ILE A 131 0.00 -2.98 3.97
CA ILE A 131 1.06 -2.96 2.94
C ILE A 131 1.49 -4.39 2.62
N ALA A 132 1.78 -5.22 3.62
CA ALA A 132 2.18 -6.60 3.42
C ALA A 132 1.10 -7.39 2.64
N ASN A 133 -0.17 -7.24 3.00
CA ASN A 133 -1.27 -7.89 2.30
C ASN A 133 -1.42 -7.41 0.86
N MET A 134 -1.27 -6.12 0.62
CA MET A 134 -1.24 -5.55 -0.73
C MET A 134 -0.07 -6.13 -1.54
N CYS A 135 1.13 -6.22 -0.97
CA CYS A 135 2.30 -6.79 -1.63
C CYS A 135 2.09 -8.26 -1.99
N ARG A 136 1.52 -9.07 -1.08
CA ARG A 136 1.14 -10.47 -1.37
C ARG A 136 0.18 -10.53 -2.55
N THR A 137 -0.91 -9.77 -2.51
CA THR A 137 -1.92 -9.76 -3.58
C THR A 137 -1.32 -9.39 -4.94
N VAL A 138 -0.47 -8.37 -4.97
CA VAL A 138 0.18 -7.90 -6.19
C VAL A 138 1.16 -8.96 -6.71
N PHE A 139 1.96 -9.57 -5.82
CA PHE A 139 2.89 -10.61 -6.18
C PHE A 139 2.17 -11.88 -6.67
N ASP A 140 1.13 -12.33 -5.99
CA ASP A 140 0.32 -13.49 -6.39
C ASP A 140 -0.25 -13.34 -7.80
N GLN A 141 -0.80 -12.17 -8.12
CA GLN A 141 -1.33 -11.88 -9.45
C GLN A 141 -0.25 -11.96 -10.53
N TRP A 142 0.95 -11.45 -10.22
CA TRP A 142 2.09 -11.48 -11.14
C TRP A 142 2.70 -12.87 -11.26
N ALA A 143 2.82 -13.61 -10.14
CA ALA A 143 3.54 -14.87 -10.05
C ALA A 143 2.78 -16.08 -10.59
N ARG A 144 1.45 -16.01 -10.70
CA ARG A 144 0.62 -17.11 -11.21
C ARG A 144 1.08 -17.54 -12.59
N GLY A 145 1.31 -18.86 -12.75
CA GLY A 145 1.83 -19.46 -13.99
C GLY A 145 3.31 -19.16 -14.29
N ARG A 146 4.01 -18.40 -13.43
CA ARG A 146 5.44 -18.09 -13.56
C ARG A 146 6.30 -18.83 -12.55
N ILE A 147 5.71 -19.23 -11.43
CA ILE A 147 6.37 -20.00 -10.37
C ILE A 147 5.54 -21.23 -10.04
N LYS A 148 6.16 -22.22 -9.37
CA LYS A 148 5.47 -23.43 -8.90
C LYS A 148 4.38 -23.04 -7.92
N GLU A 149 3.14 -23.52 -8.13
CA GLU A 149 2.00 -23.17 -7.27
C GLU A 149 2.22 -23.55 -5.80
N SER A 150 2.91 -24.66 -5.55
CA SER A 150 3.28 -25.10 -4.18
C SER A 150 4.17 -24.11 -3.43
N LEU A 151 4.93 -23.28 -4.14
CA LEU A 151 5.84 -22.28 -3.57
C LEU A 151 5.21 -20.90 -3.47
N LEU A 152 4.07 -20.67 -4.14
CA LEU A 152 3.44 -19.36 -4.22
C LEU A 152 3.18 -18.71 -2.85
N PRO A 153 2.59 -19.39 -1.85
CA PRO A 153 2.34 -18.77 -0.55
C PRO A 153 3.62 -18.31 0.15
N LEU A 154 4.65 -19.16 0.17
CA LEU A 154 5.92 -18.84 0.80
C LEU A 154 6.64 -17.69 0.05
N ALA A 155 6.65 -17.73 -1.27
CA ALA A 155 7.27 -16.69 -2.09
C ALA A 155 6.57 -15.33 -1.90
N SER A 156 5.24 -15.32 -1.80
CA SER A 156 4.45 -14.13 -1.53
C SER A 156 4.74 -13.53 -0.15
N ASP A 157 4.90 -14.37 0.87
CA ASP A 157 5.24 -13.93 2.23
C ASP A 157 6.66 -13.36 2.29
N ILE A 158 7.63 -14.02 1.67
CA ILE A 158 9.01 -13.53 1.60
C ILE A 158 9.06 -12.20 0.84
N TYR A 159 8.40 -12.14 -0.32
CA TYR A 159 8.33 -10.91 -1.12
C TYR A 159 7.74 -9.75 -0.33
N ALA A 160 6.58 -9.96 0.31
CA ALA A 160 5.92 -8.94 1.11
C ALA A 160 6.81 -8.46 2.27
N SER A 161 7.53 -9.37 2.94
CA SER A 161 8.43 -9.04 4.04
C SER A 161 9.62 -8.20 3.57
N VAL A 162 10.22 -8.56 2.44
CA VAL A 162 11.33 -7.79 1.84
C VAL A 162 10.85 -6.38 1.48
N VAL A 163 9.73 -6.27 0.75
CA VAL A 163 9.18 -4.97 0.35
C VAL A 163 8.85 -4.10 1.55
N LEU A 164 8.18 -4.66 2.57
CA LEU A 164 7.82 -3.93 3.78
C LEU A 164 9.05 -3.40 4.52
N THR A 165 10.08 -4.23 4.69
CA THR A 165 11.36 -3.82 5.32
C THR A 165 11.96 -2.61 4.63
N PHE A 166 11.96 -2.59 3.29
CA PHE A 166 12.50 -1.45 2.54
C PHE A 166 11.59 -0.22 2.61
N ILE A 167 10.27 -0.41 2.64
CA ILE A 167 9.32 0.71 2.83
C ILE A 167 9.55 1.36 4.20
N GLU A 168 9.64 0.58 5.26
CA GLU A 168 9.89 1.07 6.63
C GLU A 168 11.27 1.74 6.75
N ARG A 169 12.29 1.13 6.14
CA ARG A 169 13.64 1.70 6.11
C ARG A 169 13.68 3.05 5.39
N GLY A 170 13.12 3.12 4.18
CA GLY A 170 13.09 4.35 3.38
C GLY A 170 12.21 5.46 3.97
N ALA A 171 11.19 5.12 4.76
CA ALA A 171 10.40 6.09 5.52
C ALA A 171 11.19 6.71 6.70
N SER A 172 12.18 5.99 7.21
CA SER A 172 13.01 6.44 8.34
C SER A 172 14.24 7.22 7.90
N GLU A 173 14.90 6.74 6.85
CA GLU A 173 16.15 7.30 6.31
C GLU A 173 16.20 7.13 4.78
N ALA A 174 16.93 7.99 4.08
CA ALA A 174 17.15 7.83 2.64
C ALA A 174 17.90 6.53 2.35
N LEU A 175 17.39 5.71 1.42
CA LEU A 175 18.04 4.48 1.00
C LEU A 175 19.34 4.77 0.24
N THR A 176 20.41 4.07 0.58
CA THR A 176 21.69 4.16 -0.12
C THR A 176 21.65 3.41 -1.45
N ASN A 177 22.61 3.67 -2.33
CA ASN A 177 22.74 2.94 -3.60
C ASN A 177 22.97 1.43 -3.38
N GLU A 178 23.68 1.06 -2.31
CA GLU A 178 23.93 -0.33 -1.95
C GLU A 178 22.64 -1.03 -1.50
N GLU A 179 21.82 -0.36 -0.68
CA GLU A 179 20.51 -0.86 -0.25
C GLU A 179 19.55 -1.03 -1.45
N LEU A 180 19.54 -0.09 -2.39
CA LEU A 180 18.74 -0.19 -3.61
C LEU A 180 19.21 -1.35 -4.52
N SER A 181 20.51 -1.56 -4.63
CA SER A 181 21.09 -2.70 -5.37
C SER A 181 20.71 -4.04 -4.71
N LEU A 182 20.74 -4.10 -3.38
CA LEU A 182 20.32 -5.28 -2.61
C LEU A 182 18.85 -5.62 -2.86
N ILE A 183 17.95 -4.61 -2.90
CA ILE A 183 16.53 -4.80 -3.22
C ILE A 183 16.38 -5.54 -4.56
N GLY A 184 17.00 -5.02 -5.62
CA GLY A 184 16.93 -5.60 -6.95
C GLY A 184 17.48 -7.04 -7.00
N THR A 185 18.56 -7.30 -6.27
CA THR A 185 19.16 -8.63 -6.17
C THR A 185 18.21 -9.61 -5.48
N LEU A 186 17.64 -9.24 -4.33
CA LEU A 186 16.72 -10.10 -3.58
C LEU A 186 15.45 -10.41 -4.39
N GLN A 187 14.89 -9.43 -5.09
CA GLN A 187 13.75 -9.64 -5.98
C GLN A 187 14.08 -10.64 -7.09
N SER A 188 15.22 -10.48 -7.75
CA SER A 188 15.67 -11.39 -8.81
C SER A 188 15.87 -12.81 -8.29
N LEU A 189 16.45 -12.97 -7.11
CA LEU A 189 16.66 -14.27 -6.47
C LEU A 189 15.35 -14.98 -6.13
N ILE A 190 14.35 -14.27 -5.62
CA ILE A 190 13.02 -14.83 -5.34
C ILE A 190 12.40 -15.38 -6.64
N ILE A 191 12.44 -14.60 -7.70
CA ILE A 191 11.88 -14.97 -9.00
C ILE A 191 12.62 -16.19 -9.58
N GLU A 192 13.95 -16.19 -9.55
CA GLU A 192 14.76 -17.30 -10.08
C GLU A 192 14.59 -18.60 -9.29
N ALA A 193 14.60 -18.51 -7.96
CA ALA A 193 14.46 -19.68 -7.10
C ALA A 193 13.06 -20.32 -7.15
N THR A 194 12.05 -19.56 -7.55
CA THR A 194 10.66 -20.03 -7.61
C THR A 194 10.18 -20.37 -9.01
N ALA A 195 10.97 -20.06 -10.07
CA ALA A 195 10.61 -20.34 -11.44
C ALA A 195 10.41 -21.85 -11.69
N PRO A 196 9.42 -22.25 -12.51
CA PRO A 196 9.26 -23.65 -12.91
C PRO A 196 10.50 -24.11 -13.65
N ASN A 197 10.97 -25.32 -13.32
CA ASN A 197 12.07 -25.91 -14.06
C ASN A 197 11.58 -26.27 -15.49
N PRO A 198 12.29 -25.90 -16.57
CA PRO A 198 11.87 -26.24 -17.94
C PRO A 198 11.63 -27.73 -18.14
N HIS A 199 12.26 -28.60 -17.33
CA HIS A 199 12.07 -30.04 -17.38
C HIS A 199 10.78 -30.54 -16.67
N ASP A 200 10.14 -29.73 -15.81
CA ASP A 200 8.90 -30.12 -15.10
C ASP A 200 7.65 -29.93 -15.99
N ALA A 201 7.75 -29.20 -17.09
CA ALA A 201 6.64 -28.95 -18.02
C ALA A 201 6.34 -30.12 -18.99
N GLY A 202 7.12 -31.18 -18.95
CA GLY A 202 7.08 -32.30 -19.92
C GLY A 202 6.41 -33.59 -19.43
N VAL A 203 5.87 -33.69 -18.20
CA VAL A 203 5.38 -34.97 -17.65
C VAL A 203 3.86 -35.03 -17.46
N SER A 204 3.11 -34.21 -18.13
CA SER A 204 1.63 -34.33 -18.14
C SER A 204 1.15 -34.69 -19.55
N GLY A 205 1.13 -35.99 -19.89
CA GLY A 205 0.42 -36.41 -21.10
C GLY A 205 1.01 -37.57 -21.88
N VAL A 206 1.20 -38.75 -21.27
CA VAL A 206 1.09 -39.99 -22.01
C VAL A 206 0.32 -41.00 -21.17
N GLU A 207 -1.00 -40.94 -21.22
CA GLU A 207 -1.85 -42.10 -20.95
C GLU A 207 -1.71 -43.05 -22.14
N VAL A 208 -0.94 -44.12 -21.93
CA VAL A 208 -0.89 -45.26 -22.85
C VAL A 208 -2.21 -45.99 -22.72
N THR A 209 -3.10 -45.76 -23.69
CA THR A 209 -4.30 -46.58 -23.86
C THR A 209 -3.87 -47.95 -24.40
N THR A 210 -3.67 -48.93 -23.52
CA THR A 210 -3.53 -50.31 -23.92
C THR A 210 -4.93 -50.90 -24.12
N LYS A 211 -5.34 -51.04 -25.37
CA LYS A 211 -6.46 -51.92 -25.74
C LYS A 211 -6.07 -53.36 -25.51
N ARG A 212 -6.93 -54.06 -24.79
CA ARG A 212 -7.26 -55.45 -25.00
C ARG A 212 -8.77 -55.66 -24.81
#